data_13ea61728338bebcfc79032d3dd59f6a
#
_entry.id   13ea61728338bebcfc79032d3dd59f6a
#
_cell.length_a   1.000
_cell.length_b   1.000
_cell.length_c   1.000
_cell.angle_alpha   90.00
_cell.angle_beta   90.00
_cell.angle_gamma   90.00
#
_symmetry.space_group_name_H-M   'P 1'
#
loop_
_entity.id
_entity.type
_entity.pdbx_description
1 polymer ?
#
loop_
_entity_poly.entity_id
_entity_poly.type
_entity_poly.pdbx_seq_one_letter_code
_entity_poly.pdbx_strand_id
1 'polypeptide(L)'
;MKTALITSTGSVATDITLKSLKRMGFRVVGCNIYPKEWIVESCEMDAFYQAPPVSDNENYLRFMKELCLKEKINYLLPMIDYEIDLLNVNREWFDKHGVVLCMSPKEALDIIRNKKKLADFIAEECPRTQSIPTLMLRDIEKLEWDFPVVCKPYNGRSSQ
;
A
#
# COMPACT_ATOMS: atom_id res chain seq x y z
N MET A 1 11.26 -1.10 -23.28
CA MET A 1 11.62 -1.42 -21.88
C MET A 1 10.47 -0.93 -21.01
N LYS A 2 9.98 -1.75 -20.07
CA LYS A 2 8.91 -1.36 -19.12
C LYS A 2 9.51 -0.60 -17.96
N THR A 3 8.76 0.38 -17.42
CA THR A 3 9.18 1.21 -16.31
C THR A 3 8.28 0.93 -15.09
N ALA A 4 8.91 0.68 -13.94
CA ALA A 4 8.24 0.51 -12.67
C ALA A 4 8.58 1.68 -11.72
N LEU A 5 7.58 2.17 -10.98
CA LEU A 5 7.73 3.15 -9.93
C LEU A 5 7.53 2.47 -8.58
N ILE A 6 8.52 2.55 -7.70
CA ILE A 6 8.44 2.11 -6.30
C ILE A 6 8.30 3.36 -5.43
N THR A 7 7.24 3.43 -4.63
CA THR A 7 7.02 4.54 -3.70
C THR A 7 7.59 4.26 -2.32
N SER A 8 7.69 5.28 -1.47
CA SER A 8 8.14 5.14 -0.07
C SER A 8 9.36 4.24 0.08
N THR A 9 10.34 4.42 -0.80
CA THR A 9 11.59 3.66 -0.84
C THR A 9 12.39 3.83 0.46
N GLY A 10 13.33 2.92 0.75
CA GLY A 10 14.15 2.97 1.96
C GLY A 10 13.77 1.88 2.98
N SER A 11 13.19 0.78 2.53
CA SER A 11 12.90 -0.38 3.37
C SER A 11 13.48 -1.66 2.77
N VAL A 12 13.60 -2.71 3.58
CA VAL A 12 14.05 -4.04 3.11
C VAL A 12 13.17 -4.54 1.96
N ALA A 13 11.87 -4.28 2.01
CA ALA A 13 10.96 -4.64 0.92
C ALA A 13 11.29 -3.89 -0.37
N THR A 14 11.72 -2.64 -0.28
CA THR A 14 12.19 -1.86 -1.44
C THR A 14 13.43 -2.48 -2.07
N ASP A 15 14.42 -2.85 -1.29
CA ASP A 15 15.69 -3.42 -1.79
C ASP A 15 15.43 -4.71 -2.57
N ILE A 16 14.64 -5.63 -1.99
CA ILE A 16 14.28 -6.89 -2.65
C ILE A 16 13.51 -6.63 -3.95
N THR A 17 12.53 -5.72 -3.92
CA THR A 17 11.70 -5.37 -5.07
C THR A 17 12.53 -4.75 -6.19
N LEU A 18 13.39 -3.78 -5.85
CA LEU A 18 14.29 -3.12 -6.80
C LEU A 18 15.18 -4.13 -7.52
N LYS A 19 15.89 -4.98 -6.76
CA LYS A 19 16.76 -6.02 -7.31
C LYS A 19 16.02 -7.00 -8.22
N SER A 20 14.80 -7.37 -7.83
CA SER A 20 13.95 -8.25 -8.64
C SER A 20 13.54 -7.61 -9.95
N LEU A 21 13.05 -6.38 -9.93
CA LEU A 21 12.68 -5.64 -11.13
C LEU A 21 13.85 -5.40 -12.08
N LYS A 22 15.03 -5.06 -11.54
CA LYS A 22 16.26 -4.92 -12.33
C LYS A 22 16.65 -6.23 -13.03
N ARG A 23 16.60 -7.36 -12.33
CA ARG A 23 16.86 -8.68 -12.94
C ARG A 23 15.88 -9.04 -14.05
N MET A 24 14.65 -8.54 -13.95
CA MET A 24 13.62 -8.70 -14.98
C MET A 24 13.75 -7.70 -16.15
N GLY A 25 14.76 -6.83 -16.14
CA GLY A 25 15.01 -5.85 -17.19
C GLY A 25 14.10 -4.62 -17.17
N PHE A 26 13.53 -4.29 -16.01
CA PHE A 26 12.76 -3.05 -15.85
C PHE A 26 13.69 -1.85 -15.65
N ARG A 27 13.26 -0.70 -16.19
CA ARG A 27 13.70 0.59 -15.71
C ARG A 27 12.97 0.88 -14.38
N VAL A 28 13.71 1.22 -13.32
CA VAL A 28 13.14 1.41 -11.98
C VAL A 28 13.30 2.86 -11.55
N VAL A 29 12.17 3.49 -11.28
CA VAL A 29 12.05 4.83 -10.71
C VAL A 29 11.65 4.70 -9.24
N GLY A 30 12.22 5.51 -8.36
CA GLY A 30 11.87 5.55 -6.95
C GLY A 30 11.39 6.92 -6.51
N CYS A 31 10.58 6.97 -5.45
CA CYS A 31 10.29 8.20 -4.74
C CYS A 31 10.13 7.99 -3.23
N ASN A 32 10.43 9.05 -2.48
CA ASN A 32 10.26 9.12 -1.02
C ASN A 32 10.03 10.56 -0.59
N ILE A 33 9.49 10.79 0.61
CA ILE A 33 9.39 12.13 1.22
C ILE A 33 10.76 12.72 1.58
N TYR A 34 11.75 11.84 1.81
CA TYR A 34 13.13 12.24 2.12
C TYR A 34 13.95 12.49 0.85
N PRO A 35 15.00 13.32 0.94
CA PRO A 35 15.90 13.57 -0.17
C PRO A 35 16.66 12.31 -0.59
N LYS A 36 17.12 12.28 -1.83
CA LYS A 36 17.83 11.15 -2.45
C LYS A 36 19.01 10.65 -1.61
N GLU A 37 19.73 11.55 -1.01
CA GLU A 37 20.96 11.31 -0.24
C GLU A 37 20.72 10.50 1.05
N TRP A 38 19.45 10.44 1.49
CA TRP A 38 19.07 9.69 2.70
C TRP A 38 18.56 8.28 2.39
N ILE A 39 18.38 7.95 1.11
CA ILE A 39 17.82 6.68 0.66
C ILE A 39 18.89 5.88 -0.07
N VAL A 40 19.39 4.84 0.55
CA VAL A 40 20.50 4.02 0.02
C VAL A 40 20.15 3.43 -1.34
N GLU A 41 18.97 2.86 -1.47
CA GLU A 41 18.48 2.21 -2.69
C GLU A 41 18.36 3.17 -3.86
N SER A 42 18.31 4.48 -3.61
CA SER A 42 18.27 5.50 -4.66
C SER A 42 19.50 5.46 -5.59
N CYS A 43 20.63 4.94 -5.11
CA CYS A 43 21.86 4.80 -5.89
C CYS A 43 21.74 3.75 -7.00
N GLU A 44 20.88 2.75 -6.82
CA GLU A 44 20.64 1.67 -7.78
C GLU A 44 19.42 1.94 -8.69
N MET A 45 18.66 3.01 -8.43
CA MET A 45 17.51 3.40 -9.23
C MET A 45 17.92 4.20 -10.47
N ASP A 46 17.17 4.05 -11.57
CA ASP A 46 17.44 4.78 -12.82
C ASP A 46 17.02 6.27 -12.71
N ALA A 47 16.06 6.56 -11.83
CA ALA A 47 15.67 7.92 -11.45
C ALA A 47 15.07 7.91 -10.03
N PHE A 48 15.22 9.02 -9.31
CA PHE A 48 14.66 9.20 -7.97
C PHE A 48 14.05 10.60 -7.83
N TYR A 49 12.93 10.68 -7.12
CA TYR A 49 12.18 11.92 -6.91
C TYR A 49 11.78 12.08 -5.46
N GLN A 50 11.93 13.29 -4.95
CA GLN A 50 11.39 13.63 -3.63
C GLN A 50 9.89 13.92 -3.78
N ALA A 51 9.07 13.15 -3.07
CA ALA A 51 7.61 13.26 -3.08
C ALA A 51 7.11 14.17 -1.93
N PRO A 52 5.99 14.86 -2.08
CA PRO A 52 5.30 15.42 -0.94
C PRO A 52 4.80 14.32 0.00
N PRO A 53 4.53 14.62 1.29
CA PRO A 53 3.98 13.64 2.20
C PRO A 53 2.57 13.21 1.76
N VAL A 54 2.25 11.92 1.90
CA VAL A 54 0.93 11.38 1.53
C VAL A 54 -0.22 11.96 2.39
N SER A 55 0.07 12.54 3.56
CA SER A 55 -0.90 13.28 4.36
C SER A 55 -1.44 14.53 3.65
N ASP A 56 -0.68 15.07 2.72
CA ASP A 56 -1.14 16.08 1.76
C ASP A 56 -1.66 15.36 0.50
N ASN A 57 -2.85 14.80 0.63
CA ASN A 57 -3.43 13.91 -0.38
C ASN A 57 -3.50 14.53 -1.78
N GLU A 58 -3.83 15.82 -1.87
CA GLU A 58 -3.99 16.52 -3.15
C GLU A 58 -2.65 16.69 -3.86
N ASN A 59 -1.66 17.22 -3.16
CA ASN A 59 -0.33 17.43 -3.72
C ASN A 59 0.36 16.09 -4.02
N TYR A 60 0.20 15.09 -3.16
CA TYR A 60 0.75 13.76 -3.39
C TYR A 60 0.14 13.12 -4.65
N LEU A 61 -1.18 13.14 -4.79
CA LEU A 61 -1.86 12.55 -5.94
C LEU A 61 -1.50 13.27 -7.25
N ARG A 62 -1.40 14.61 -7.23
CA ARG A 62 -0.94 15.39 -8.37
C ARG A 62 0.48 14.99 -8.76
N PHE A 63 1.40 14.97 -7.79
CA PHE A 63 2.78 14.55 -8.00
C PHE A 63 2.85 13.14 -8.61
N MET A 64 2.10 12.18 -8.10
CA MET A 64 2.10 10.80 -8.62
C MET A 64 1.62 10.72 -10.06
N LYS A 65 0.56 11.48 -10.41
CA LYS A 65 0.05 11.55 -11.77
C LYS A 65 1.07 12.16 -12.73
N GLU A 66 1.66 13.28 -12.37
CA GLU A 66 2.69 13.96 -13.16
C GLU A 66 3.93 13.07 -13.33
N LEU A 67 4.38 12.43 -12.27
CA LEU A 67 5.52 11.50 -12.32
C LEU A 67 5.25 10.31 -13.23
N CYS A 68 4.06 9.72 -13.15
CA CYS A 68 3.67 8.60 -14.01
C CYS A 68 3.72 8.99 -15.49
N LEU A 69 3.24 10.16 -15.86
CA LEU A 69 3.28 10.66 -17.23
C LEU A 69 4.72 10.98 -17.68
N LYS A 70 5.46 11.71 -16.86
CA LYS A 70 6.84 12.14 -17.12
C LYS A 70 7.76 10.95 -17.37
N GLU A 71 7.71 9.96 -16.52
CA GLU A 71 8.59 8.79 -16.55
C GLU A 71 8.02 7.62 -17.35
N LYS A 72 6.83 7.79 -17.95
CA LYS A 72 6.13 6.75 -18.72
C LYS A 72 6.00 5.46 -17.93
N ILE A 73 5.52 5.58 -16.69
CA ILE A 73 5.36 4.45 -15.76
C ILE A 73 4.32 3.47 -16.30
N ASN A 74 4.68 2.19 -16.33
CA ASN A 74 3.76 1.09 -16.65
C ASN A 74 3.21 0.42 -15.38
N TYR A 75 4.03 0.34 -14.31
CA TYR A 75 3.69 -0.33 -13.06
C TYR A 75 4.01 0.57 -11.88
N LEU A 76 3.05 0.79 -11.00
CA LEU A 76 3.21 1.56 -9.77
C LEU A 76 3.06 0.61 -8.58
N LEU A 77 4.09 0.51 -7.74
CA LEU A 77 4.17 -0.35 -6.57
C LEU A 77 4.12 0.52 -5.30
N PRO A 78 2.92 0.72 -4.69
CA PRO A 78 2.81 1.43 -3.43
C PRO A 78 3.33 0.55 -2.29
N MET A 79 4.20 1.11 -1.44
CA MET A 79 4.87 0.36 -0.39
C MET A 79 4.29 0.59 1.01
N ILE A 80 3.39 1.56 1.17
CA ILE A 80 2.73 1.85 2.46
C ILE A 80 1.22 1.97 2.34
N ASP A 81 0.53 1.65 3.42
CA ASP A 81 -0.92 1.59 3.50
C ASP A 81 -1.64 2.90 3.12
N TYR A 82 -1.06 4.06 3.51
CA TYR A 82 -1.65 5.36 3.21
C TYR A 82 -1.69 5.65 1.71
N GLU A 83 -0.65 5.22 0.98
CA GLU A 83 -0.60 5.33 -0.47
C GLU A 83 -1.61 4.40 -1.13
N ILE A 84 -1.72 3.16 -0.63
CA ILE A 84 -2.69 2.18 -1.13
C ILE A 84 -4.11 2.74 -1.01
N ASP A 85 -4.47 3.31 0.14
CA ASP A 85 -5.80 3.86 0.37
C ASP A 85 -6.11 5.03 -0.59
N LEU A 86 -5.15 5.96 -0.76
CA LEU A 86 -5.30 7.10 -1.65
C LEU A 86 -5.37 6.69 -3.13
N LEU A 87 -4.50 5.78 -3.56
CA LEU A 87 -4.48 5.30 -4.94
C LEU A 87 -5.70 4.45 -5.25
N ASN A 88 -6.21 3.69 -4.27
CA ASN A 88 -7.38 2.84 -4.43
C ASN A 88 -8.64 3.62 -4.85
N VAL A 89 -8.87 4.80 -4.30
CA VAL A 89 -10.01 5.65 -4.67
C VAL A 89 -9.79 6.41 -5.99
N ASN A 90 -8.58 6.38 -6.53
CA ASN A 90 -8.20 7.07 -7.78
C ASN A 90 -7.83 6.12 -8.93
N ARG A 91 -8.14 4.81 -8.83
CA ARG A 91 -7.74 3.77 -9.81
C ARG A 91 -8.06 4.16 -11.24
N GLU A 92 -9.25 4.69 -11.48
CA GLU A 92 -9.75 5.02 -12.81
C GLU A 92 -8.80 5.92 -13.61
N TRP A 93 -8.16 6.87 -12.93
CA TRP A 93 -7.20 7.74 -13.60
C TRP A 93 -5.97 6.95 -14.08
N PHE A 94 -5.43 6.07 -13.23
CA PHE A 94 -4.25 5.26 -13.55
C PHE A 94 -4.55 4.27 -14.68
N ASP A 95 -5.69 3.61 -14.62
CA ASP A 95 -6.15 2.67 -15.66
C ASP A 95 -6.29 3.37 -17.03
N LYS A 96 -6.90 4.56 -17.07
CA LYS A 96 -7.03 5.37 -18.29
C LYS A 96 -5.68 5.76 -18.89
N HIS A 97 -4.63 5.88 -18.08
CA HIS A 97 -3.28 6.24 -18.53
C HIS A 97 -2.37 5.02 -18.69
N GLY A 98 -2.90 3.81 -18.63
CA GLY A 98 -2.15 2.56 -18.83
C GLY A 98 -1.15 2.25 -17.71
N VAL A 99 -1.36 2.79 -16.52
CA VAL A 99 -0.54 2.53 -15.33
C VAL A 99 -1.21 1.44 -14.50
N VAL A 100 -0.55 0.30 -14.38
CA VAL A 100 -1.01 -0.80 -13.53
C VAL A 100 -0.63 -0.52 -12.08
N LEU A 101 -1.64 -0.39 -11.21
CA LEU A 101 -1.42 -0.31 -9.76
C LEU A 101 -1.17 -1.72 -9.21
N CYS A 102 0.07 -1.99 -8.77
CA CYS A 102 0.48 -3.28 -8.21
C CYS A 102 -0.01 -3.43 -6.76
N MET A 103 -1.31 -3.55 -6.60
CA MET A 103 -2.00 -3.74 -5.33
C MET A 103 -3.27 -4.57 -5.52
N SER A 104 -3.81 -5.12 -4.44
CA SER A 104 -5.02 -5.94 -4.48
C SER A 104 -6.23 -5.21 -5.11
N PRO A 105 -7.19 -5.92 -5.70
CA PRO A 105 -8.45 -5.33 -6.18
C PRO A 105 -9.18 -4.55 -5.09
N LYS A 106 -10.03 -3.61 -5.51
CA LYS A 106 -10.76 -2.72 -4.57
C LYS A 106 -11.56 -3.51 -3.55
N GLU A 107 -12.27 -4.52 -4.00
CA GLU A 107 -13.14 -5.37 -3.18
C GLU A 107 -12.34 -6.10 -2.08
N ALA A 108 -11.16 -6.61 -2.43
CA ALA A 108 -10.26 -7.22 -1.47
C ALA A 108 -9.71 -6.21 -0.46
N LEU A 109 -9.33 -5.01 -0.93
CA LEU A 109 -8.86 -3.93 -0.03
C LEU A 109 -9.95 -3.48 0.94
N ASP A 110 -11.19 -3.38 0.50
CA ASP A 110 -12.34 -2.98 1.33
C ASP A 110 -12.60 -3.98 2.49
N ILE A 111 -12.18 -5.24 2.30
CA ILE A 111 -12.23 -6.28 3.35
C ILE A 111 -10.98 -6.23 4.23
N ILE A 112 -9.79 -6.35 3.63
CA ILE A 112 -8.54 -6.54 4.40
C ILE A 112 -8.11 -5.29 5.17
N ARG A 113 -8.55 -4.10 4.72
CA ARG A 113 -8.27 -2.84 5.43
C ARG A 113 -9.14 -2.63 6.67
N ASN A 114 -10.15 -3.48 6.89
CA ASN A 114 -11.04 -3.45 8.04
C ASN A 114 -10.96 -4.78 8.80
N LYS A 115 -10.37 -4.76 10.00
CA LYS A 115 -10.12 -5.98 10.79
C LYS A 115 -11.39 -6.75 11.14
N LYS A 116 -12.52 -6.04 11.35
CA LYS A 116 -13.80 -6.70 11.62
C LYS A 116 -14.34 -7.39 10.38
N LYS A 117 -14.35 -6.69 9.23
CA LYS A 117 -14.78 -7.30 7.96
C LYS A 117 -13.91 -8.49 7.57
N LEU A 118 -12.59 -8.41 7.80
CA LEU A 118 -11.69 -9.52 7.53
C LEU A 118 -11.98 -10.71 8.43
N ALA A 119 -12.23 -10.49 9.72
CA ALA A 119 -12.58 -11.56 10.65
C ALA A 119 -13.90 -12.24 10.25
N ASP A 120 -14.91 -11.45 9.88
CA ASP A 120 -16.20 -11.98 9.41
C ASP A 120 -16.03 -12.77 8.10
N PHE A 121 -15.32 -12.22 7.13
CA PHE A 121 -15.03 -12.90 5.87
C PHE A 121 -14.31 -14.25 6.09
N ILE A 122 -13.32 -14.29 6.98
CA ILE A 122 -12.61 -15.54 7.29
C ILE A 122 -13.56 -16.56 7.96
N ALA A 123 -14.43 -16.10 8.86
CA ALA A 123 -15.38 -16.97 9.53
C ALA A 123 -16.42 -17.59 8.56
N GLU A 124 -16.89 -16.80 7.60
CA GLU A 124 -17.93 -17.20 6.65
C GLU A 124 -17.39 -18.00 5.45
N GLU A 125 -16.29 -17.51 4.83
CA GLU A 125 -15.79 -18.01 3.55
C GLU A 125 -14.60 -18.96 3.66
N CYS A 126 -13.98 -19.06 4.85
CA CYS A 126 -12.78 -19.89 5.04
C CYS A 126 -13.00 -21.00 6.10
N PRO A 127 -13.85 -22.00 5.85
CA PRO A 127 -14.27 -22.99 6.87
C PRO A 127 -13.13 -23.85 7.41
N ARG A 128 -11.97 -23.87 6.74
CA ARG A 128 -10.76 -24.59 7.19
C ARG A 128 -9.82 -23.72 8.02
N THR A 129 -10.14 -22.43 8.19
CA THR A 129 -9.32 -21.46 8.91
C THR A 129 -10.07 -20.98 10.14
N GLN A 130 -9.44 -21.05 11.30
CA GLN A 130 -10.04 -20.51 12.51
C GLN A 130 -9.92 -18.98 12.50
N SER A 131 -11.06 -18.30 12.46
CA SER A 131 -11.12 -16.85 12.65
C SER A 131 -10.86 -16.50 14.11
N ILE A 132 -10.12 -15.39 14.32
CA ILE A 132 -9.99 -14.80 15.67
C ILE A 132 -11.30 -14.13 16.01
N PRO A 133 -11.97 -14.51 17.11
CA PRO A 133 -13.20 -13.84 17.55
C PRO A 133 -12.98 -12.34 17.66
N THR A 134 -13.81 -11.57 16.98
CA THR A 134 -13.65 -10.11 16.86
C THR A 134 -15.00 -9.42 17.08
N LEU A 135 -15.03 -8.48 18.04
CA LEU A 135 -16.21 -7.73 18.40
C LEU A 135 -15.94 -6.23 18.29
N MET A 136 -16.94 -5.46 17.88
CA MET A 136 -16.83 -3.99 17.92
C MET A 136 -17.04 -3.50 19.35
N LEU A 137 -16.30 -2.47 19.78
CA LEU A 137 -16.40 -1.92 21.14
C LEU A 137 -17.83 -1.49 21.50
N ARG A 138 -18.61 -1.01 20.57
CA ARG A 138 -20.03 -0.67 20.79
C ARG A 138 -20.91 -1.87 21.15
N ASP A 139 -20.44 -3.09 20.89
CA ASP A 139 -21.11 -4.35 21.16
C ASP A 139 -20.48 -5.09 22.35
N ILE A 140 -19.69 -4.39 23.18
CA ILE A 140 -18.90 -4.99 24.28
C ILE A 140 -19.78 -5.75 25.30
N GLU A 141 -21.05 -5.36 25.46
CA GLU A 141 -22.00 -6.05 26.31
C GLU A 141 -22.30 -7.50 25.85
N LYS A 142 -21.99 -7.82 24.60
CA LYS A 142 -22.12 -9.17 24.01
C LYS A 142 -20.85 -10.00 24.19
N LEU A 143 -19.87 -9.52 24.95
CA LEU A 143 -18.62 -10.21 25.17
C LEU A 143 -18.84 -11.47 26.02
N GLU A 144 -18.62 -12.62 25.39
CA GLU A 144 -18.69 -13.95 26.05
C GLU A 144 -17.30 -14.55 26.31
N TRP A 145 -16.24 -13.72 26.14
CA TRP A 145 -14.85 -14.17 26.24
C TRP A 145 -14.24 -13.81 27.59
N ASP A 146 -13.31 -14.64 28.04
CA ASP A 146 -12.49 -14.34 29.19
C ASP A 146 -11.41 -13.29 28.89
N PHE A 147 -11.01 -12.54 29.91
CA PHE A 147 -9.87 -11.64 29.83
C PHE A 147 -8.54 -12.44 29.96
N PRO A 148 -7.45 -11.96 29.30
CA PRO A 148 -7.29 -10.65 28.65
C PRO A 148 -7.80 -10.60 27.21
N VAL A 149 -8.28 -9.43 26.76
CA VAL A 149 -8.66 -9.14 25.39
C VAL A 149 -7.76 -8.03 24.79
N VAL A 150 -7.59 -8.03 23.46
CA VAL A 150 -6.81 -7.01 22.76
C VAL A 150 -7.75 -6.04 22.07
N CYS A 151 -7.64 -4.75 22.40
CA CYS A 151 -8.39 -3.69 21.72
C CYS A 151 -7.52 -3.01 20.68
N LYS A 152 -8.03 -2.88 19.45
CA LYS A 152 -7.33 -2.24 18.31
C LYS A 152 -8.29 -1.40 17.49
N PRO A 153 -7.82 -0.30 16.83
CA PRO A 153 -8.60 0.37 15.81
C PRO A 153 -8.94 -0.63 14.68
N TYR A 154 -10.20 -0.68 14.25
CA TYR A 154 -10.64 -1.64 13.22
C TYR A 154 -10.00 -1.38 11.85
N ASN A 155 -9.60 -0.13 11.57
CA ASN A 155 -8.89 0.31 10.38
C ASN A 155 -7.49 0.87 10.67
N GLY A 156 -6.95 0.60 11.86
CA GLY A 156 -5.62 1.06 12.27
C GLY A 156 -4.48 0.37 11.50
N ARG A 157 -3.34 1.04 11.49
CA ARG A 157 -2.11 0.65 10.77
C ARG A 157 -0.95 0.55 11.76
N SER A 158 0.06 -0.26 11.41
CA SER A 158 1.35 -0.30 12.11
C SER A 158 1.25 -0.39 13.64
N SER A 159 0.40 -1.26 14.16
CA SER A 159 0.26 -1.54 15.61
C SER A 159 -0.12 -0.31 16.46
N GLN A 160 -0.79 0.68 15.88
CA GLN A 160 -1.37 1.80 16.62
C GLN A 160 -2.58 1.36 17.43
#